data_35dcdb0d288eff4f2911b93e324e0185
#
_entry.id   35dcdb0d288eff4f2911b93e324e0185
#
_cell.length_a   1.000
_cell.length_b   1.000
_cell.length_c   1.000
_cell.angle_alpha   90.00
_cell.angle_beta   90.00
_cell.angle_gamma   90.00
#
_symmetry.space_group_name_H-M   'P 1'
#
loop_
_entity.id
_entity.type
_entity.pdbx_description
1 polymer ?
#
loop_
_entity_poly.entity_id
_entity_poly.type
_entity_poly.pdbx_seq_one_letter_code
_entity_poly.pdbx_strand_id
1 'polypeptide(L)'
;MDTSNLEIDEKSSSKQYRVLARRYRPRTFKDLIGQDSMVRILSNSFELNRVAHAFLFTGVRGVGKTTAARIVSKGLNCIKNEIPTITPCGECESCISAKNDRHVDIIEIDAASHTGVDDMRELTEGVRYKPSVGRYRIYIIDEAHMLSTAAFNALLKTLEEPPEHAKFIFCTTEIRKIPVTVLSRCQKFDLRRVSNTELSKHLKSITEKEKVLIDEGSLNLIVRSSDGSVRDALSLLDQAISLSSNDIKEGSVKTMLGLSDKSKVWDLFDSLMEGNSLKVINNFEILLKDGSDPILLIEELMSVCHSVTRAIALPSIDLSQNISEYESKRALKSAENLNIPSVTKCWQLLLKGYSEIQSTYSVKEATEMILLRITYASNLPDLKILIEQSKQKKKIELKDNSQASLIEDDSLNIIGNNKFETYESLLNFIKRNKELSFYTMLIDNINVIQYKPYYIKLSFVLKNYGSLLEKIKKSLFLITKNHWKIEVLENDKTYDSISEKIKSEDNELKNKIKDNIILKTIIEEFPDSEIIEVKNNK
;
A
#
# COMPACT_ATOMS: atom_id res chain seq x y z
N MET A 1 -40.49 -47.88 53.60
CA MET A 1 -40.00 -48.46 52.36
C MET A 1 -39.40 -47.32 51.62
N ASP A 2 -38.12 -47.43 51.43
CA ASP A 2 -37.18 -46.38 51.11
C ASP A 2 -37.44 -45.64 49.78
N THR A 3 -37.52 -44.31 49.84
CA THR A 3 -37.34 -43.41 48.69
C THR A 3 -35.95 -42.79 48.82
N SER A 4 -34.98 -43.47 48.24
CA SER A 4 -33.62 -42.96 48.10
C SER A 4 -33.58 -41.78 47.12
N ASN A 5 -33.18 -40.67 47.67
CA ASN A 5 -32.81 -39.45 46.96
C ASN A 5 -31.76 -39.74 45.88
N LEU A 6 -32.07 -39.43 44.60
CA LEU A 6 -31.13 -39.24 43.55
C LEU A 6 -30.77 -37.73 43.52
N GLU A 7 -29.72 -37.36 44.25
CA GLU A 7 -29.03 -36.11 44.07
C GLU A 7 -28.36 -36.16 42.69
N ILE A 8 -28.97 -35.46 41.73
CA ILE A 8 -28.37 -35.21 40.43
C ILE A 8 -27.27 -34.16 40.63
N ASP A 9 -26.04 -34.62 40.58
CA ASP A 9 -24.83 -33.78 40.56
C ASP A 9 -24.84 -32.81 39.37
N GLU A 10 -25.34 -31.60 39.58
CA GLU A 10 -25.19 -30.46 38.67
C GLU A 10 -23.76 -29.87 38.71
N LYS A 11 -22.75 -30.65 38.41
CA LYS A 11 -21.37 -30.18 38.28
C LYS A 11 -20.64 -30.81 37.11
N SER A 12 -21.10 -30.56 35.88
CA SER A 12 -20.23 -30.58 34.69
C SER A 12 -20.87 -29.86 33.52
N SER A 13 -21.20 -28.57 33.67
CA SER A 13 -21.31 -27.71 32.50
C SER A 13 -19.89 -27.54 31.97
N SER A 14 -19.53 -28.27 30.93
CA SER A 14 -18.34 -28.05 30.15
C SER A 14 -18.28 -26.55 29.80
N LYS A 15 -17.38 -25.82 30.43
CA LYS A 15 -17.13 -24.41 30.09
C LYS A 15 -16.70 -24.37 28.62
N GLN A 16 -17.65 -24.08 27.76
CA GLN A 16 -17.41 -23.92 26.34
C GLN A 16 -16.23 -22.95 26.17
N TYR A 17 -15.14 -23.42 25.57
CA TYR A 17 -13.94 -22.65 25.35
C TYR A 17 -14.30 -21.38 24.57
N ARG A 18 -13.88 -20.22 25.07
CA ARG A 18 -14.07 -18.91 24.40
C ARG A 18 -12.71 -18.32 24.10
N VAL A 19 -12.48 -17.99 22.83
CA VAL A 19 -11.26 -17.32 22.35
C VAL A 19 -10.92 -16.12 23.21
N LEU A 20 -9.64 -15.94 23.56
CA LEU A 20 -9.16 -14.87 24.47
C LEU A 20 -9.61 -13.48 24.04
N ALA A 21 -9.59 -13.19 22.75
CA ALA A 21 -10.04 -11.91 22.18
C ALA A 21 -11.51 -11.59 22.49
N ARG A 22 -12.36 -12.61 22.70
CA ARG A 22 -13.77 -12.44 23.10
C ARG A 22 -13.93 -12.43 24.62
N ARG A 23 -13.17 -13.24 25.35
CA ARG A 23 -13.19 -13.36 26.81
C ARG A 23 -12.69 -12.08 27.49
N TYR A 24 -11.60 -11.51 27.01
CA TYR A 24 -10.96 -10.30 27.54
C TYR A 24 -11.37 -9.02 26.82
N ARG A 25 -12.50 -9.04 26.08
CA ARG A 25 -13.04 -7.82 25.48
C ARG A 25 -13.35 -6.79 26.57
N PRO A 26 -12.82 -5.55 26.49
CA PRO A 26 -13.08 -4.50 27.45
C PRO A 26 -14.58 -4.26 27.69
N ARG A 27 -14.96 -4.12 28.95
CA ARG A 27 -16.36 -3.89 29.36
C ARG A 27 -16.60 -2.48 29.89
N THR A 28 -15.54 -1.78 30.25
CA THR A 28 -15.54 -0.41 30.74
C THR A 28 -14.46 0.37 30.00
N PHE A 29 -14.55 1.69 30.04
CA PHE A 29 -13.51 2.55 29.45
C PHE A 29 -12.16 2.42 30.17
N LYS A 30 -12.15 2.02 31.45
CA LYS A 30 -10.90 1.79 32.19
C LYS A 30 -10.12 0.58 31.67
N ASP A 31 -10.82 -0.40 31.07
CA ASP A 31 -10.21 -1.58 30.49
C ASP A 31 -9.71 -1.33 29.06
N LEU A 32 -10.06 -0.19 28.45
CA LEU A 32 -9.70 0.16 27.09
C LEU A 32 -8.30 0.79 27.05
N ILE A 33 -7.36 0.10 26.43
CA ILE A 33 -5.94 0.44 26.48
C ILE A 33 -5.60 1.45 25.38
N GLY A 34 -4.74 2.43 25.72
CA GLY A 34 -4.14 3.33 24.76
C GLY A 34 -5.08 4.37 24.14
N GLN A 35 -6.33 4.54 24.67
CA GLN A 35 -7.34 5.44 24.12
C GLN A 35 -7.73 6.57 25.09
N ASP A 36 -6.81 7.01 25.95
CA ASP A 36 -7.07 7.98 27.03
C ASP A 36 -7.67 9.31 26.54
N SER A 37 -7.20 9.80 25.39
CA SER A 37 -7.72 11.05 24.81
C SER A 37 -9.20 10.95 24.44
N MET A 38 -9.60 9.84 23.81
CA MET A 38 -10.99 9.56 23.46
C MET A 38 -11.85 9.43 24.72
N VAL A 39 -11.39 8.67 25.71
CA VAL A 39 -12.09 8.46 26.97
C VAL A 39 -12.32 9.78 27.68
N ARG A 40 -11.31 10.67 27.72
CA ARG A 40 -11.41 12.00 28.32
C ARG A 40 -12.45 12.87 27.64
N ILE A 41 -12.47 12.91 26.30
CA ILE A 41 -13.45 13.71 25.55
C ILE A 41 -14.87 13.19 25.79
N LEU A 42 -15.05 11.86 25.76
CA LEU A 42 -16.35 11.25 26.06
C LEU A 42 -16.79 11.53 27.49
N SER A 43 -15.89 11.41 28.49
CA SER A 43 -16.19 11.75 29.89
C SER A 43 -16.75 13.17 30.03
N ASN A 44 -16.04 14.13 29.46
CA ASN A 44 -16.48 15.54 29.51
C ASN A 44 -17.83 15.73 28.80
N SER A 45 -18.08 15.08 27.67
CA SER A 45 -19.35 15.16 26.94
C SER A 45 -20.53 14.59 27.76
N PHE A 46 -20.31 13.50 28.47
CA PHE A 46 -21.31 12.90 29.34
C PHE A 46 -21.58 13.73 30.60
N GLU A 47 -20.54 14.24 31.25
CA GLU A 47 -20.66 15.09 32.44
C GLU A 47 -21.38 16.41 32.13
N LEU A 48 -21.12 17.01 30.98
CA LEU A 48 -21.78 18.23 30.53
C LEU A 48 -23.17 17.99 29.92
N ASN A 49 -23.64 16.74 29.87
CA ASN A 49 -24.88 16.31 29.21
C ASN A 49 -24.98 16.82 27.75
N ARG A 50 -23.81 16.89 27.05
CA ARG A 50 -23.69 17.32 25.66
C ARG A 50 -23.31 16.12 24.77
N VAL A 51 -24.19 15.13 24.75
CA VAL A 51 -23.97 13.88 24.02
C VAL A 51 -24.41 14.06 22.58
N ALA A 52 -23.48 13.90 21.63
CA ALA A 52 -23.77 13.98 20.20
C ALA A 52 -24.84 12.97 19.77
N HIS A 53 -25.56 13.28 18.70
CA HIS A 53 -26.53 12.35 18.11
C HIS A 53 -25.85 11.28 17.25
N ALA A 54 -24.67 11.59 16.70
CA ALA A 54 -23.88 10.66 15.90
C ALA A 54 -22.39 10.68 16.28
N PHE A 55 -21.81 9.50 16.41
CA PHE A 55 -20.40 9.27 16.69
C PHE A 55 -19.76 8.54 15.53
N LEU A 56 -18.50 8.85 15.27
CA LEU A 56 -17.68 8.12 14.31
C LEU A 56 -16.38 7.69 14.95
N PHE A 57 -16.20 6.38 15.10
CA PHE A 57 -14.95 5.75 15.55
C PHE A 57 -14.13 5.31 14.36
N THR A 58 -12.94 5.88 14.19
CA THR A 58 -12.01 5.51 13.11
C THR A 58 -10.73 4.91 13.68
N GLY A 59 -10.00 4.15 12.88
CA GLY A 59 -8.74 3.52 13.27
C GLY A 59 -8.56 2.15 12.65
N VAL A 60 -7.34 1.60 12.75
CA VAL A 60 -7.02 0.29 12.17
C VAL A 60 -7.87 -0.83 12.78
N ARG A 61 -7.87 -1.98 12.13
CA ARG A 61 -8.59 -3.16 12.62
C ARG A 61 -8.05 -3.58 14.00
N GLY A 62 -8.94 -4.02 14.90
CA GLY A 62 -8.55 -4.62 16.18
C GLY A 62 -8.16 -3.66 17.31
N VAL A 63 -8.18 -2.31 17.10
CA VAL A 63 -7.84 -1.31 18.15
C VAL A 63 -8.98 -1.01 19.12
N GLY A 64 -10.17 -1.59 18.92
CA GLY A 64 -11.29 -1.48 19.87
C GLY A 64 -12.43 -0.56 19.44
N LYS A 65 -12.60 -0.20 18.16
CA LYS A 65 -13.70 0.67 17.65
C LYS A 65 -15.08 0.17 18.08
N THR A 66 -15.45 -1.05 17.69
CA THR A 66 -16.74 -1.65 18.03
C THR A 66 -16.89 -1.88 19.54
N THR A 67 -15.79 -2.16 20.24
CA THR A 67 -15.75 -2.26 21.70
C THR A 67 -16.09 -0.91 22.35
N ALA A 68 -15.48 0.18 21.90
CA ALA A 68 -15.78 1.54 22.36
C ALA A 68 -17.25 1.89 22.09
N ALA A 69 -17.75 1.60 20.87
CA ALA A 69 -19.16 1.78 20.51
C ALA A 69 -20.11 1.08 21.49
N ARG A 70 -19.84 -0.17 21.83
CA ARG A 70 -20.66 -0.94 22.80
C ARG A 70 -20.58 -0.38 24.22
N ILE A 71 -19.40 0.10 24.66
CA ILE A 71 -19.25 0.71 25.99
C ILE A 71 -20.03 2.05 26.05
N VAL A 72 -19.94 2.88 25.00
CA VAL A 72 -20.72 4.12 24.86
C VAL A 72 -22.21 3.81 24.93
N SER A 73 -22.70 2.85 24.14
CA SER A 73 -24.10 2.44 24.11
C SER A 73 -24.61 1.96 25.46
N LYS A 74 -23.79 1.18 26.18
CA LYS A 74 -24.09 0.74 27.54
C LYS A 74 -24.16 1.91 28.51
N GLY A 75 -23.26 2.91 28.39
CA GLY A 75 -23.27 4.12 29.23
C GLY A 75 -24.48 5.00 28.98
N LEU A 76 -24.91 5.14 27.72
CA LEU A 76 -26.10 5.89 27.33
C LEU A 76 -27.38 5.29 27.90
N ASN A 77 -27.49 3.96 27.93
CA ASN A 77 -28.70 3.24 28.33
C ASN A 77 -28.64 2.64 29.76
N CYS A 78 -27.65 3.03 30.57
CA CYS A 78 -27.59 2.57 31.98
C CYS A 78 -28.73 3.21 32.79
N ILE A 79 -29.67 2.40 33.31
CA ILE A 79 -30.90 2.84 34.00
C ILE A 79 -30.63 3.26 35.45
N LYS A 80 -29.55 2.77 36.05
CA LYS A 80 -29.23 3.07 37.47
C LYS A 80 -28.96 4.57 37.71
N ASN A 81 -28.46 5.26 36.71
CA ASN A 81 -28.20 6.71 36.77
C ASN A 81 -29.30 7.47 36.03
N GLU A 82 -29.70 8.66 36.51
CA GLU A 82 -30.73 9.48 35.88
C GLU A 82 -30.29 10.05 34.55
N ILE A 83 -28.98 10.30 34.38
CA ILE A 83 -28.36 10.83 33.16
C ILE A 83 -27.42 9.77 32.53
N PRO A 84 -27.06 9.91 31.23
CA PRO A 84 -26.03 9.09 30.61
C PRO A 84 -24.72 9.14 31.40
N THR A 85 -24.03 8.01 31.50
CA THR A 85 -22.81 7.88 32.31
C THR A 85 -21.67 7.22 31.56
N ILE A 86 -20.44 7.67 31.80
CA ILE A 86 -19.22 7.00 31.31
C ILE A 86 -18.91 5.72 32.08
N THR A 87 -19.47 5.57 33.32
CA THR A 87 -19.26 4.41 34.17
C THR A 87 -20.58 3.64 34.36
N PRO A 88 -21.01 2.82 33.37
CA PRO A 88 -22.23 2.04 33.50
C PRO A 88 -22.12 1.04 34.66
N CYS A 89 -23.20 0.88 35.42
CA CYS A 89 -23.19 0.08 36.66
C CYS A 89 -22.87 -1.42 36.44
N GLY A 90 -23.16 -1.97 35.25
CA GLY A 90 -22.93 -3.38 34.93
C GLY A 90 -23.94 -4.38 35.52
N GLU A 91 -24.87 -3.95 36.38
CA GLU A 91 -25.76 -4.76 37.18
C GLU A 91 -27.24 -4.60 36.81
N CYS A 92 -27.65 -3.42 36.28
CA CYS A 92 -29.05 -3.21 35.89
C CYS A 92 -29.41 -4.05 34.65
N GLU A 93 -30.69 -4.28 34.43
CA GLU A 93 -31.21 -5.09 33.34
C GLU A 93 -30.68 -4.64 31.96
N SER A 94 -30.66 -3.33 31.70
CA SER A 94 -30.10 -2.75 30.49
C SER A 94 -28.59 -3.04 30.33
N CYS A 95 -27.81 -2.94 31.40
CA CYS A 95 -26.39 -3.27 31.39
C CYS A 95 -26.11 -4.77 31.18
N ILE A 96 -26.94 -5.64 31.75
CA ILE A 96 -26.80 -7.09 31.61
C ILE A 96 -27.20 -7.54 30.20
N SER A 97 -28.32 -7.01 29.66
CA SER A 97 -28.77 -7.33 28.29
C SER A 97 -27.77 -6.81 27.23
N ALA A 98 -27.23 -5.58 27.41
CA ALA A 98 -26.19 -5.06 26.55
C ALA A 98 -24.87 -5.86 26.60
N LYS A 99 -24.50 -6.41 27.80
CA LYS A 99 -23.35 -7.31 27.96
C LYS A 99 -23.49 -8.61 27.20
N ASN A 100 -24.72 -9.11 27.08
CA ASN A 100 -25.05 -10.37 26.43
C ASN A 100 -25.43 -10.21 24.94
N ASP A 101 -25.26 -9.04 24.37
CA ASP A 101 -25.64 -8.68 22.97
C ASP A 101 -27.16 -8.93 22.71
N ARG A 102 -28.03 -8.67 23.71
CA ARG A 102 -29.50 -8.93 23.67
C ARG A 102 -30.35 -7.71 24.02
N HIS A 103 -29.76 -6.54 24.00
CA HIS A 103 -30.51 -5.31 24.32
C HIS A 103 -31.39 -4.89 23.14
N VAL A 104 -32.69 -4.78 23.32
CA VAL A 104 -33.67 -4.49 22.25
C VAL A 104 -33.43 -3.12 21.60
N ASP A 105 -32.99 -2.11 22.37
CA ASP A 105 -32.77 -0.76 21.86
C ASP A 105 -31.32 -0.49 21.43
N ILE A 106 -30.43 -1.51 21.44
CA ILE A 106 -29.08 -1.40 20.89
C ILE A 106 -28.98 -2.36 19.71
N ILE A 107 -29.04 -1.81 18.52
CA ILE A 107 -29.06 -2.53 17.26
C ILE A 107 -27.65 -2.43 16.66
N GLU A 108 -26.96 -3.55 16.54
CA GLU A 108 -25.63 -3.63 15.94
C GLU A 108 -25.75 -4.29 14.56
N ILE A 109 -25.26 -3.61 13.54
CA ILE A 109 -25.29 -4.02 12.14
C ILE A 109 -23.87 -4.03 11.61
N ASP A 110 -23.46 -5.14 11.00
CA ASP A 110 -22.23 -5.22 10.22
C ASP A 110 -22.53 -4.83 8.78
N ALA A 111 -22.00 -3.69 8.35
CA ALA A 111 -22.19 -3.18 7.02
C ALA A 111 -21.58 -4.08 5.92
N ALA A 112 -20.69 -5.02 6.25
CA ALA A 112 -20.16 -5.99 5.31
C ALA A 112 -21.24 -7.02 4.86
N SER A 113 -22.20 -7.33 5.75
CA SER A 113 -23.31 -8.24 5.47
C SER A 113 -24.62 -7.52 5.08
N HIS A 114 -24.75 -6.23 5.39
CA HIS A 114 -25.93 -5.39 5.15
C HIS A 114 -25.55 -4.13 4.38
N THR A 115 -25.18 -4.29 3.11
CA THR A 115 -24.73 -3.18 2.24
C THR A 115 -25.86 -2.48 1.52
N GLY A 116 -27.08 -3.04 1.54
CA GLY A 116 -28.22 -2.65 0.74
C GLY A 116 -28.85 -1.32 1.15
N VAL A 117 -29.50 -0.67 0.18
CA VAL A 117 -30.29 0.55 0.44
C VAL A 117 -31.55 0.20 1.23
N ASP A 118 -32.13 -0.96 0.99
CA ASP A 118 -33.37 -1.39 1.63
C ASP A 118 -33.14 -1.70 3.10
N ASP A 119 -32.01 -2.31 3.48
CA ASP A 119 -31.62 -2.51 4.87
C ASP A 119 -31.54 -1.17 5.63
N MET A 120 -30.95 -0.16 4.99
CA MET A 120 -30.82 1.17 5.59
C MET A 120 -32.14 1.95 5.62
N ARG A 121 -33.06 1.70 4.69
CA ARG A 121 -34.43 2.26 4.75
C ARG A 121 -35.23 1.66 5.89
N GLU A 122 -35.20 0.35 6.09
CA GLU A 122 -35.84 -0.34 7.21
C GLU A 122 -35.29 0.20 8.54
N LEU A 123 -33.96 0.34 8.64
CA LEU A 123 -33.33 0.97 9.80
C LEU A 123 -33.86 2.38 10.04
N THR A 124 -33.95 3.22 8.98
CA THR A 124 -34.38 4.62 9.07
C THR A 124 -35.85 4.75 9.49
N GLU A 125 -36.70 3.84 9.04
CA GLU A 125 -38.09 3.73 9.50
C GLU A 125 -38.15 3.35 10.98
N GLY A 126 -37.30 2.40 11.40
CA GLY A 126 -37.15 2.00 12.79
C GLY A 126 -36.76 3.11 13.76
N VAL A 127 -36.01 4.13 13.28
CA VAL A 127 -35.53 5.27 14.09
C VAL A 127 -36.69 6.11 14.65
N ARG A 128 -37.85 6.14 13.98
CA ARG A 128 -39.01 6.90 14.41
C ARG A 128 -39.65 6.39 15.70
N TYR A 129 -39.43 5.11 16.02
CA TYR A 129 -40.01 4.49 17.21
C TYR A 129 -39.17 4.83 18.44
N LYS A 130 -39.85 5.16 19.54
CA LYS A 130 -39.22 5.36 20.85
C LYS A 130 -38.55 4.08 21.36
N PRO A 131 -37.51 4.17 22.19
CA PRO A 131 -36.91 3.01 22.82
C PRO A 131 -37.91 2.30 23.73
N SER A 132 -37.79 0.97 23.83
CA SER A 132 -38.70 0.14 24.62
C SER A 132 -38.26 0.01 26.08
N VAL A 133 -36.97 -0.07 26.36
CA VAL A 133 -36.39 -0.30 27.69
C VAL A 133 -35.36 0.76 28.04
N GLY A 134 -34.52 1.17 27.07
CA GLY A 134 -33.43 2.14 27.25
C GLY A 134 -33.90 3.59 27.19
N ARG A 135 -32.99 4.54 27.40
CA ARG A 135 -33.23 5.98 27.16
C ARG A 135 -33.15 6.30 25.68
N TYR A 136 -32.22 5.66 24.98
CA TYR A 136 -31.92 5.90 23.59
C TYR A 136 -32.05 4.63 22.77
N ARG A 137 -32.52 4.77 21.54
CA ARG A 137 -32.42 3.77 20.52
C ARG A 137 -31.11 3.97 19.78
N ILE A 138 -30.19 3.01 19.87
CA ILE A 138 -28.81 3.16 19.45
C ILE A 138 -28.55 2.21 18.29
N TYR A 139 -28.00 2.76 17.22
CA TYR A 139 -27.61 2.03 16.02
C TYR A 139 -26.10 2.04 15.91
N ILE A 140 -25.48 0.86 16.06
CA ILE A 140 -24.05 0.66 15.85
C ILE A 140 -23.88 0.08 14.46
N ILE A 141 -23.21 0.81 13.57
CA ILE A 141 -22.92 0.37 12.21
C ILE A 141 -21.42 0.13 12.12
N ASP A 142 -21.05 -1.17 12.16
CA ASP A 142 -19.66 -1.59 12.08
C ASP A 142 -19.24 -1.70 10.62
N GLU A 143 -17.94 -1.47 10.35
CA GLU A 143 -17.33 -1.39 9.01
C GLU A 143 -18.14 -0.52 8.03
N ALA A 144 -18.59 0.65 8.52
CA ALA A 144 -19.50 1.56 7.82
C ALA A 144 -19.03 1.93 6.40
N HIS A 145 -17.73 1.84 6.10
CA HIS A 145 -17.18 2.09 4.76
C HIS A 145 -17.64 1.07 3.69
N MET A 146 -18.27 -0.04 4.11
CA MET A 146 -18.86 -1.03 3.21
C MET A 146 -20.26 -0.65 2.72
N LEU A 147 -20.89 0.36 3.32
CA LEU A 147 -22.19 0.86 2.87
C LEU A 147 -22.09 1.49 1.48
N SER A 148 -23.08 1.23 0.64
CA SER A 148 -23.18 1.89 -0.64
C SER A 148 -23.48 3.40 -0.49
N THR A 149 -23.12 4.20 -1.50
CA THR A 149 -23.42 5.66 -1.50
C THR A 149 -24.92 5.90 -1.35
N ALA A 150 -25.78 5.06 -1.94
CA ALA A 150 -27.21 5.17 -1.84
C ALA A 150 -27.73 4.84 -0.42
N ALA A 151 -27.09 3.89 0.29
CA ALA A 151 -27.37 3.58 1.69
C ALA A 151 -27.01 4.77 2.62
N PHE A 152 -25.85 5.42 2.40
CA PHE A 152 -25.52 6.64 3.12
C PHE A 152 -26.53 7.77 2.86
N ASN A 153 -26.95 7.96 1.62
CA ASN A 153 -27.96 8.98 1.28
C ASN A 153 -29.30 8.75 1.98
N ALA A 154 -29.71 7.50 2.18
CA ALA A 154 -30.92 7.18 2.95
C ALA A 154 -30.82 7.63 4.42
N LEU A 155 -29.61 7.59 5.02
CA LEU A 155 -29.35 8.00 6.40
C LEU A 155 -29.25 9.53 6.56
N LEU A 156 -28.92 10.30 5.51
CA LEU A 156 -28.63 11.74 5.61
C LEU A 156 -29.75 12.53 6.27
N LYS A 157 -31.01 12.31 5.85
CA LYS A 157 -32.17 13.02 6.41
C LYS A 157 -32.28 12.81 7.93
N THR A 158 -32.05 11.59 8.39
CA THR A 158 -32.13 11.25 9.82
C THR A 158 -30.93 11.80 10.61
N LEU A 159 -29.76 11.94 9.97
CA LEU A 159 -28.57 12.54 10.57
C LEU A 159 -28.66 14.07 10.61
N GLU A 160 -29.43 14.70 9.72
CA GLU A 160 -29.71 16.16 9.73
C GLU A 160 -30.73 16.53 10.78
N GLU A 161 -31.81 15.78 10.89
CA GLU A 161 -32.90 16.01 11.83
C GLU A 161 -33.12 14.74 12.70
N PRO A 162 -32.16 14.40 13.59
CA PRO A 162 -32.25 13.19 14.37
C PRO A 162 -33.31 13.32 15.47
N PRO A 163 -34.18 12.32 15.68
CA PRO A 163 -35.02 12.28 16.85
C PRO A 163 -34.17 12.31 18.13
N GLU A 164 -34.61 12.99 19.18
CA GLU A 164 -33.85 13.15 20.42
C GLU A 164 -33.44 11.82 21.06
N HIS A 165 -34.30 10.80 20.90
CA HIS A 165 -34.08 9.45 21.44
C HIS A 165 -33.21 8.55 20.55
N ALA A 166 -32.79 8.98 19.37
CA ALA A 166 -31.98 8.18 18.47
C ALA A 166 -30.50 8.57 18.53
N LYS A 167 -29.60 7.57 18.55
CA LYS A 167 -28.15 7.76 18.52
C LYS A 167 -27.54 6.83 17.49
N PHE A 168 -26.60 7.36 16.70
CA PHE A 168 -25.85 6.61 15.70
C PHE A 168 -24.38 6.48 16.11
N ILE A 169 -23.80 5.32 15.89
CA ILE A 169 -22.37 5.07 16.14
C ILE A 169 -21.81 4.33 14.95
N PHE A 170 -21.03 5.04 14.14
CA PHE A 170 -20.33 4.47 12.99
C PHE A 170 -18.93 4.03 13.39
N CYS A 171 -18.54 2.82 12.99
CA CYS A 171 -17.17 2.31 13.14
C CYS A 171 -16.60 2.05 11.74
N THR A 172 -15.38 2.50 11.47
CA THR A 172 -14.74 2.30 10.17
C THR A 172 -13.23 2.16 10.28
N THR A 173 -12.64 1.35 9.41
CA THR A 173 -11.19 1.31 9.17
C THR A 173 -10.76 2.30 8.10
N GLU A 174 -11.68 2.74 7.21
CA GLU A 174 -11.38 3.58 6.06
C GLU A 174 -12.25 4.86 6.05
N ILE A 175 -11.80 5.88 6.76
CA ILE A 175 -12.53 7.16 6.84
C ILE A 175 -12.71 7.83 5.46
N ARG A 176 -11.78 7.62 4.53
CA ARG A 176 -11.82 8.23 3.19
C ARG A 176 -13.01 7.77 2.34
N LYS A 177 -13.58 6.60 2.65
CA LYS A 177 -14.76 6.06 1.97
C LYS A 177 -16.08 6.60 2.54
N ILE A 178 -16.06 7.25 3.69
CA ILE A 178 -17.26 7.85 4.29
C ILE A 178 -17.54 9.21 3.63
N PRO A 179 -18.76 9.48 3.15
CA PRO A 179 -19.12 10.76 2.55
C PRO A 179 -18.91 11.94 3.51
N VAL A 180 -18.40 13.06 2.99
CA VAL A 180 -18.13 14.27 3.79
C VAL A 180 -19.41 14.80 4.45
N THR A 181 -20.55 14.61 3.81
CA THR A 181 -21.88 14.97 4.34
C THR A 181 -22.23 14.23 5.63
N VAL A 182 -21.80 12.99 5.80
CA VAL A 182 -21.95 12.21 7.04
C VAL A 182 -20.89 12.63 8.05
N LEU A 183 -19.63 12.79 7.60
CA LEU A 183 -18.51 13.19 8.48
C LEU A 183 -18.77 14.52 9.21
N SER A 184 -19.38 15.50 8.53
CA SER A 184 -19.68 16.82 9.10
C SER A 184 -20.74 16.80 10.21
N ARG A 185 -21.53 15.71 10.31
CA ARG A 185 -22.62 15.53 11.27
C ARG A 185 -22.26 14.59 12.42
N CYS A 186 -21.07 13.99 12.37
CA CYS A 186 -20.60 13.04 13.38
C CYS A 186 -19.52 13.66 14.29
N GLN A 187 -19.59 13.38 15.56
CA GLN A 187 -18.46 13.60 16.46
C GLN A 187 -17.42 12.51 16.21
N LYS A 188 -16.24 12.92 15.74
CA LYS A 188 -15.20 12.02 15.28
C LYS A 188 -14.21 11.68 16.39
N PHE A 189 -13.84 10.38 16.47
CA PHE A 189 -12.83 9.84 17.37
C PHE A 189 -11.87 8.94 16.60
N ASP A 190 -10.60 9.34 16.59
CA ASP A 190 -9.53 8.55 15.95
C ASP A 190 -8.87 7.66 17.02
N LEU A 191 -9.08 6.35 16.92
CA LEU A 191 -8.45 5.37 17.77
C LEU A 191 -7.06 5.04 17.22
N ARG A 192 -6.04 5.23 18.06
CA ARG A 192 -4.66 4.97 17.69
C ARG A 192 -4.27 3.50 17.91
N ARG A 193 -3.23 3.06 17.24
CA ARG A 193 -2.56 1.81 17.56
C ARG A 193 -2.04 1.86 18.98
N VAL A 194 -2.14 0.74 19.68
CA VAL A 194 -1.60 0.62 21.03
C VAL A 194 -0.07 0.48 20.95
N SER A 195 0.64 1.19 21.81
CA SER A 195 2.11 1.09 21.85
C SER A 195 2.57 -0.31 22.26
N ASN A 196 3.74 -0.73 21.77
CA ASN A 196 4.30 -2.05 22.09
C ASN A 196 4.45 -2.24 23.61
N THR A 197 4.80 -1.17 24.32
CA THR A 197 4.98 -1.21 25.77
C THR A 197 3.66 -1.41 26.53
N GLU A 198 2.60 -0.74 26.10
CA GLU A 198 1.26 -0.89 26.70
C GLU A 198 0.68 -2.27 26.39
N LEU A 199 0.85 -2.72 25.13
CA LEU A 199 0.37 -4.02 24.67
C LEU A 199 1.08 -5.17 25.38
N SER A 200 2.42 -5.08 25.54
CA SER A 200 3.21 -6.07 26.29
C SER A 200 2.75 -6.19 27.74
N LYS A 201 2.54 -5.07 28.44
CA LYS A 201 2.00 -5.06 29.81
C LYS A 201 0.62 -5.74 29.88
N HIS A 202 -0.23 -5.44 28.90
CA HIS A 202 -1.56 -6.03 28.86
C HIS A 202 -1.54 -7.54 28.66
N LEU A 203 -0.78 -8.02 27.66
CA LEU A 203 -0.64 -9.47 27.41
C LEU A 203 -0.06 -10.18 28.62
N LYS A 204 0.96 -9.60 29.28
CA LYS A 204 1.54 -10.17 30.51
C LYS A 204 0.50 -10.31 31.61
N SER A 205 -0.36 -9.31 31.83
CA SER A 205 -1.45 -9.42 32.82
C SER A 205 -2.46 -10.50 32.47
N ILE A 206 -2.65 -10.80 31.19
CA ILE A 206 -3.55 -11.86 30.73
C ILE A 206 -2.92 -13.23 30.90
N THR A 207 -1.63 -13.40 30.55
CA THR A 207 -0.92 -14.67 30.76
C THR A 207 -0.87 -15.06 32.24
N GLU A 208 -0.72 -14.09 33.15
CA GLU A 208 -0.81 -14.30 34.60
C GLU A 208 -2.21 -14.79 35.01
N LYS A 209 -3.30 -14.22 34.47
CA LYS A 209 -4.68 -14.63 34.73
C LYS A 209 -4.99 -16.02 34.18
N GLU A 210 -4.44 -16.38 33.04
CA GLU A 210 -4.59 -17.71 32.42
C GLU A 210 -3.61 -18.74 32.99
N LYS A 211 -2.68 -18.32 33.87
CA LYS A 211 -1.64 -19.19 34.50
C LYS A 211 -0.71 -19.82 33.45
N VAL A 212 -0.35 -19.08 32.43
CA VAL A 212 0.55 -19.49 31.36
C VAL A 212 1.90 -18.79 31.54
N LEU A 213 2.98 -19.55 31.43
CA LEU A 213 4.33 -19.03 31.42
C LEU A 213 4.70 -18.60 29.99
N ILE A 214 5.22 -17.41 29.86
CA ILE A 214 5.70 -16.87 28.57
C ILE A 214 7.05 -16.20 28.78
N ASP A 215 7.99 -16.49 27.90
CA ASP A 215 9.26 -15.80 27.88
C ASP A 215 9.12 -14.40 27.26
N GLU A 216 10.08 -13.54 27.56
CA GLU A 216 10.06 -12.14 27.09
C GLU A 216 10.27 -12.05 25.56
N GLY A 217 11.03 -12.98 24.97
CA GLY A 217 11.22 -13.10 23.53
C GLY A 217 9.91 -13.42 22.80
N SER A 218 9.18 -14.42 23.29
CA SER A 218 7.84 -14.79 22.78
C SER A 218 6.84 -13.64 22.86
N LEU A 219 6.81 -12.96 24.00
CA LEU A 219 5.91 -11.82 24.21
C LEU A 219 6.21 -10.68 23.21
N ASN A 220 7.48 -10.36 23.03
CA ASN A 220 7.90 -9.32 22.09
C ASN A 220 7.57 -9.69 20.64
N LEU A 221 7.70 -10.97 20.25
CA LEU A 221 7.32 -11.44 18.91
C LEU A 221 5.82 -11.27 18.66
N ILE A 222 4.96 -11.70 19.60
CA ILE A 222 3.50 -11.56 19.50
C ILE A 222 3.11 -10.09 19.41
N VAL A 223 3.67 -9.22 20.27
CA VAL A 223 3.41 -7.78 20.28
C VAL A 223 3.79 -7.14 18.94
N ARG A 224 4.96 -7.48 18.41
CA ARG A 224 5.45 -6.95 17.14
C ARG A 224 4.58 -7.41 15.95
N SER A 225 4.22 -8.67 15.91
CA SER A 225 3.39 -9.24 14.83
C SER A 225 1.95 -8.76 14.85
N SER A 226 1.46 -8.27 16.01
CA SER A 226 0.10 -7.72 16.12
C SER A 226 -0.06 -6.28 15.66
N ASP A 227 1.03 -5.56 15.34
CA ASP A 227 1.05 -4.20 14.79
C ASP A 227 0.16 -3.21 15.56
N GLY A 228 0.15 -3.32 16.91
CA GLY A 228 -0.65 -2.47 17.79
C GLY A 228 -2.15 -2.79 17.83
N SER A 229 -2.58 -3.91 17.24
CA SER A 229 -3.93 -4.45 17.33
C SER A 229 -4.08 -5.34 18.57
N VAL A 230 -4.90 -4.94 19.52
CA VAL A 230 -5.17 -5.74 20.74
C VAL A 230 -5.87 -7.05 20.39
N ARG A 231 -6.78 -7.04 19.42
CA ARG A 231 -7.52 -8.25 19.00
C ARG A 231 -6.60 -9.29 18.41
N ASP A 232 -5.70 -8.86 17.51
CA ASP A 232 -4.78 -9.77 16.83
C ASP A 232 -3.72 -10.29 17.81
N ALA A 233 -3.23 -9.44 18.73
CA ALA A 233 -2.34 -9.85 19.81
C ALA A 233 -2.94 -10.95 20.69
N LEU A 234 -4.21 -10.81 21.07
CA LEU A 234 -4.91 -11.82 21.85
C LEU A 234 -5.18 -13.10 21.07
N SER A 235 -5.43 -13.00 19.77
CA SER A 235 -5.61 -14.17 18.90
C SER A 235 -4.30 -14.92 18.71
N LEU A 236 -3.18 -14.22 18.51
CA LEU A 236 -1.85 -14.83 18.44
C LEU A 236 -1.44 -15.48 19.78
N LEU A 237 -1.74 -14.83 20.91
CA LEU A 237 -1.49 -15.40 22.23
C LEU A 237 -2.30 -16.68 22.44
N ASP A 238 -3.56 -16.70 22.03
CA ASP A 238 -4.44 -17.86 22.13
C ASP A 238 -3.92 -19.06 21.31
N GLN A 239 -3.44 -18.79 20.09
CA GLN A 239 -2.77 -19.79 19.26
C GLN A 239 -1.49 -20.32 19.91
N ALA A 240 -0.66 -19.41 20.46
CA ALA A 240 0.57 -19.79 21.14
C ALA A 240 0.31 -20.69 22.38
N ILE A 241 -0.72 -20.39 23.17
CA ILE A 241 -1.16 -21.23 24.31
C ILE A 241 -1.59 -22.60 23.80
N SER A 242 -2.36 -22.65 22.70
CA SER A 242 -2.86 -23.92 22.15
C SER A 242 -1.72 -24.82 21.64
N LEU A 243 -0.62 -24.25 21.16
CA LEU A 243 0.55 -25.00 20.68
C LEU A 243 1.51 -25.45 21.78
N SER A 244 1.62 -24.70 22.88
CA SER A 244 2.73 -24.84 23.85
C SER A 244 2.35 -25.38 25.21
N SER A 245 1.14 -25.88 25.40
CA SER A 245 0.69 -26.55 26.67
C SER A 245 1.13 -25.84 27.97
N ASN A 246 1.01 -24.49 28.03
CA ASN A 246 1.29 -23.60 29.16
C ASN A 246 2.73 -23.08 29.35
N ASP A 247 3.71 -23.49 28.54
CA ASP A 247 5.08 -22.90 28.55
C ASP A 247 5.43 -22.40 27.12
N ILE A 248 5.23 -21.10 26.89
CA ILE A 248 5.39 -20.49 25.59
C ILE A 248 6.84 -20.05 25.40
N LYS A 249 7.56 -20.72 24.51
CA LYS A 249 8.96 -20.46 24.17
C LYS A 249 9.08 -19.75 22.82
N GLU A 250 10.09 -18.90 22.69
CA GLU A 250 10.35 -18.10 21.49
C GLU A 250 10.41 -18.94 20.20
N GLY A 251 11.02 -20.13 20.24
CA GLY A 251 11.10 -21.03 19.11
C GLY A 251 9.73 -21.50 18.61
N SER A 252 8.81 -21.83 19.53
CA SER A 252 7.44 -22.26 19.18
C SER A 252 6.65 -21.11 18.55
N VAL A 253 6.81 -19.89 19.07
CA VAL A 253 6.13 -18.71 18.53
C VAL A 253 6.68 -18.34 17.15
N LYS A 254 8.00 -18.45 16.93
CA LYS A 254 8.62 -18.25 15.60
C LYS A 254 8.03 -19.22 14.57
N THR A 255 7.96 -20.50 14.90
CA THR A 255 7.39 -21.52 14.02
C THR A 255 5.89 -21.24 13.75
N MET A 256 5.12 -20.89 14.79
CA MET A 256 3.70 -20.54 14.64
C MET A 256 3.47 -19.35 13.72
N LEU A 257 4.31 -18.35 13.81
CA LEU A 257 4.23 -17.13 12.99
C LEU A 257 4.84 -17.32 11.59
N GLY A 258 5.46 -18.47 11.30
CA GLY A 258 6.17 -18.70 10.04
C GLY A 258 7.36 -17.77 9.84
N LEU A 259 7.91 -17.24 10.95
CA LEU A 259 9.05 -16.33 10.89
C LEU A 259 10.33 -17.11 10.60
N SER A 260 11.08 -16.61 9.64
CA SER A 260 12.36 -17.18 9.24
C SER A 260 13.43 -16.96 10.33
N ASP A 261 14.44 -17.84 10.36
CA ASP A 261 15.65 -17.55 11.14
C ASP A 261 16.37 -16.36 10.52
N LYS A 262 16.42 -15.25 11.25
CA LYS A 262 17.02 -14.00 10.78
C LYS A 262 18.45 -14.18 10.26
N SER A 263 19.21 -15.09 10.85
CA SER A 263 20.56 -15.37 10.38
C SER A 263 20.54 -15.94 8.95
N LYS A 264 19.63 -16.86 8.65
CA LYS A 264 19.46 -17.45 7.32
C LYS A 264 18.91 -16.48 6.29
N VAL A 265 18.04 -15.54 6.73
CA VAL A 265 17.55 -14.43 5.87
C VAL A 265 18.70 -13.50 5.46
N TRP A 266 19.58 -13.17 6.38
CA TRP A 266 20.79 -12.41 6.07
C TRP A 266 21.72 -13.17 5.11
N ASP A 267 21.90 -14.47 5.29
CA ASP A 267 22.72 -15.30 4.38
C ASP A 267 22.10 -15.40 2.98
N LEU A 268 20.76 -15.44 2.90
CA LEU A 268 20.05 -15.34 1.62
C LEU A 268 20.26 -13.96 0.98
N PHE A 269 20.14 -12.87 1.74
CA PHE A 269 20.40 -11.52 1.25
C PHE A 269 21.83 -11.35 0.73
N ASP A 270 22.83 -11.83 1.46
CA ASP A 270 24.23 -11.77 1.01
C ASP A 270 24.42 -12.54 -0.30
N SER A 271 23.82 -13.74 -0.43
CA SER A 271 23.89 -14.51 -1.67
C SER A 271 23.18 -13.86 -2.86
N LEU A 272 22.08 -13.11 -2.60
CA LEU A 272 21.40 -12.29 -3.62
C LEU A 272 22.31 -11.15 -4.11
N MET A 273 22.98 -10.48 -3.18
CA MET A 273 23.88 -9.37 -3.51
C MET A 273 25.19 -9.84 -4.16
N GLU A 274 25.67 -11.04 -3.83
CA GLU A 274 26.79 -11.71 -4.51
C GLU A 274 26.43 -12.15 -5.94
N GLY A 275 25.14 -12.24 -6.28
CA GLY A 275 24.69 -12.72 -7.57
C GLY A 275 24.84 -14.22 -7.79
N ASN A 276 24.90 -15.03 -6.73
CA ASN A 276 25.10 -16.47 -6.80
C ASN A 276 23.78 -17.24 -6.78
N SER A 277 23.28 -17.59 -7.95
CA SER A 277 21.98 -18.26 -8.13
C SER A 277 21.88 -19.60 -7.39
N LEU A 278 22.96 -20.41 -7.36
CA LEU A 278 22.96 -21.71 -6.69
C LEU A 278 22.83 -21.55 -5.17
N LYS A 279 23.57 -20.61 -4.58
CA LYS A 279 23.46 -20.32 -3.14
C LYS A 279 22.07 -19.78 -2.79
N VAL A 280 21.51 -18.93 -3.63
CA VAL A 280 20.17 -18.33 -3.42
C VAL A 280 19.10 -19.42 -3.38
N ILE A 281 19.08 -20.33 -4.35
CA ILE A 281 18.10 -21.43 -4.39
C ILE A 281 18.27 -22.34 -3.17
N ASN A 282 19.51 -22.75 -2.84
CA ASN A 282 19.77 -23.60 -1.69
C ASN A 282 19.33 -22.94 -0.36
N ASN A 283 19.67 -21.67 -0.15
CA ASN A 283 19.27 -20.94 1.06
C ASN A 283 17.75 -20.79 1.15
N PHE A 284 17.09 -20.53 0.02
CA PHE A 284 15.64 -20.44 -0.05
C PHE A 284 14.97 -21.80 0.27
N GLU A 285 15.46 -22.91 -0.28
CA GLU A 285 14.95 -24.25 0.05
C GLU A 285 15.13 -24.64 1.52
N ILE A 286 16.26 -24.25 2.13
CA ILE A 286 16.51 -24.48 3.56
C ILE A 286 15.47 -23.72 4.39
N LEU A 287 15.22 -22.44 4.09
CA LEU A 287 14.22 -21.64 4.78
C LEU A 287 12.81 -22.22 4.64
N LEU A 288 12.43 -22.72 3.46
CA LEU A 288 11.15 -23.38 3.25
C LEU A 288 11.02 -24.68 4.05
N LYS A 289 12.09 -25.50 4.13
CA LYS A 289 12.11 -26.73 4.94
C LYS A 289 11.98 -26.44 6.42
N ASP A 290 12.48 -25.31 6.89
CA ASP A 290 12.34 -24.83 8.26
C ASP A 290 10.92 -24.25 8.57
N GLY A 291 10.01 -24.22 7.58
CA GLY A 291 8.64 -23.76 7.73
C GLY A 291 8.43 -22.25 7.53
N SER A 292 9.40 -21.55 6.95
CA SER A 292 9.26 -20.12 6.63
C SER A 292 8.20 -19.89 5.55
N ASP A 293 7.34 -18.88 5.76
CA ASP A 293 6.38 -18.45 4.74
C ASP A 293 7.09 -17.62 3.66
N PRO A 294 6.94 -17.96 2.37
CA PRO A 294 7.60 -17.22 1.28
C PRO A 294 7.22 -15.73 1.21
N ILE A 295 5.98 -15.36 1.56
CA ILE A 295 5.53 -13.97 1.54
C ILE A 295 6.23 -13.19 2.66
N LEU A 296 6.24 -13.75 3.88
CA LEU A 296 6.94 -13.15 5.01
C LEU A 296 8.44 -13.04 4.76
N LEU A 297 9.03 -14.02 4.05
CA LEU A 297 10.44 -13.98 3.67
C LEU A 297 10.76 -12.77 2.77
N ILE A 298 9.89 -12.44 1.81
CA ILE A 298 10.07 -11.23 0.98
C ILE A 298 9.96 -9.96 1.83
N GLU A 299 9.03 -9.90 2.79
CA GLU A 299 8.92 -8.76 3.73
C GLU A 299 10.17 -8.61 4.60
N GLU A 300 10.71 -9.72 5.10
CA GLU A 300 11.95 -9.73 5.87
C GLU A 300 13.14 -9.27 5.03
N LEU A 301 13.27 -9.72 3.78
CA LEU A 301 14.30 -9.25 2.84
C LEU A 301 14.18 -7.74 2.56
N MET A 302 12.96 -7.21 2.41
CA MET A 302 12.74 -5.76 2.28
C MET A 302 13.18 -5.01 3.55
N SER A 303 12.93 -5.56 4.74
CA SER A 303 13.39 -4.99 6.00
C SER A 303 14.92 -4.99 6.11
N VAL A 304 15.59 -6.04 5.65
CA VAL A 304 17.06 -6.12 5.55
C VAL A 304 17.59 -5.04 4.61
N CYS A 305 17.03 -4.92 3.40
CA CYS A 305 17.40 -3.84 2.45
C CYS A 305 17.27 -2.45 3.08
N HIS A 306 16.17 -2.18 3.79
CA HIS A 306 15.97 -0.92 4.49
C HIS A 306 17.04 -0.68 5.56
N SER A 307 17.36 -1.70 6.36
CA SER A 307 18.36 -1.61 7.43
C SER A 307 19.76 -1.33 6.86
N VAL A 308 20.14 -2.01 5.77
CA VAL A 308 21.43 -1.78 5.08
C VAL A 308 21.47 -0.39 4.44
N THR A 309 20.39 0.04 3.77
CA THR A 309 20.32 1.39 3.19
C THR A 309 20.48 2.47 4.26
N ARG A 310 19.86 2.26 5.42
CA ARG A 310 19.98 3.17 6.57
C ARG A 310 21.39 3.21 7.14
N ALA A 311 22.05 2.04 7.24
CA ALA A 311 23.45 1.95 7.68
C ALA A 311 24.41 2.68 6.73
N ILE A 312 24.19 2.60 5.41
CA ILE A 312 24.99 3.32 4.40
C ILE A 312 24.74 4.84 4.47
N ALA A 313 23.47 5.25 4.61
CA ALA A 313 23.09 6.68 4.57
C ALA A 313 23.43 7.42 5.87
N LEU A 314 23.38 6.75 7.01
CA LEU A 314 23.48 7.36 8.35
C LEU A 314 24.43 6.54 9.25
N PRO A 315 25.72 6.48 8.96
CA PRO A 315 26.68 5.65 9.70
C PRO A 315 26.89 6.08 11.17
N SER A 316 26.47 7.28 11.55
CA SER A 316 26.61 7.84 12.90
C SER A 316 25.38 7.65 13.82
N ILE A 317 24.27 7.10 13.30
CA ILE A 317 23.07 6.89 14.11
C ILE A 317 23.10 5.48 14.70
N ASP A 318 22.87 5.40 16.01
CA ASP A 318 22.71 4.14 16.71
C ASP A 318 21.47 3.39 16.18
N LEU A 319 21.71 2.35 15.37
CA LEU A 319 20.67 1.51 14.80
C LEU A 319 19.99 0.62 15.86
N SER A 320 20.59 0.52 17.06
CA SER A 320 20.15 -0.40 18.14
C SER A 320 18.78 -0.08 18.73
N GLN A 321 18.26 1.13 18.54
CA GLN A 321 16.95 1.52 19.10
C GLN A 321 15.77 0.73 18.52
N ASN A 322 15.89 0.15 17.31
CA ASN A 322 14.80 -0.52 16.62
C ASN A 322 15.15 -1.92 16.05
N ILE A 323 16.42 -2.32 16.13
CA ILE A 323 16.95 -3.55 15.51
C ILE A 323 17.82 -4.27 16.53
N SER A 324 17.87 -5.61 16.49
CA SER A 324 18.74 -6.37 17.38
C SER A 324 20.22 -6.03 17.14
N GLU A 325 21.07 -6.19 18.16
CA GLU A 325 22.52 -5.94 18.06
C GLU A 325 23.16 -6.79 16.95
N TYR A 326 22.69 -8.02 16.75
CA TYR A 326 23.12 -8.90 15.67
C TYR A 326 22.80 -8.31 14.28
N GLU A 327 21.54 -7.87 14.06
CA GLU A 327 21.13 -7.26 12.80
C GLU A 327 21.88 -5.95 12.51
N SER A 328 22.13 -5.14 13.55
CA SER A 328 22.91 -3.91 13.41
C SER A 328 24.35 -4.18 12.96
N LYS A 329 25.01 -5.19 13.56
CA LYS A 329 26.36 -5.60 13.16
C LYS A 329 26.41 -6.13 11.73
N ARG A 330 25.42 -6.94 11.32
CA ARG A 330 25.32 -7.46 9.94
C ARG A 330 25.05 -6.34 8.95
N ALA A 331 24.14 -5.40 9.26
CA ALA A 331 23.82 -4.26 8.40
C ALA A 331 25.04 -3.37 8.16
N LEU A 332 25.82 -3.07 9.19
CA LEU A 332 27.07 -2.29 9.08
C LEU A 332 28.10 -3.01 8.20
N LYS A 333 28.29 -4.31 8.40
CA LYS A 333 29.21 -5.12 7.59
C LYS A 333 28.81 -5.15 6.11
N SER A 334 27.52 -5.31 5.82
CA SER A 334 27.02 -5.28 4.45
C SER A 334 27.10 -3.87 3.84
N ALA A 335 26.96 -2.82 4.66
CA ALA A 335 27.08 -1.42 4.23
C ALA A 335 28.48 -1.05 3.74
N GLU A 336 29.53 -1.71 4.23
CA GLU A 336 30.91 -1.49 3.77
C GLU A 336 31.13 -1.95 2.32
N ASN A 337 30.42 -3.00 1.89
CA ASN A 337 30.63 -3.64 0.59
C ASN A 337 29.57 -3.27 -0.47
N LEU A 338 28.44 -2.68 -0.05
CA LEU A 338 27.31 -2.39 -0.93
C LEU A 338 27.13 -0.88 -1.13
N ASN A 339 26.58 -0.51 -2.29
CA ASN A 339 26.20 0.87 -2.58
C ASN A 339 24.66 1.05 -2.54
N ILE A 340 24.22 2.28 -2.27
CA ILE A 340 22.80 2.62 -2.19
C ILE A 340 22.02 2.22 -3.47
N PRO A 341 22.53 2.48 -4.70
CA PRO A 341 21.81 2.10 -5.93
C PRO A 341 21.52 0.60 -6.02
N SER A 342 22.48 -0.27 -5.65
CA SER A 342 22.29 -1.74 -5.72
C SER A 342 21.24 -2.21 -4.71
N VAL A 343 21.29 -1.72 -3.48
CA VAL A 343 20.32 -2.07 -2.43
C VAL A 343 18.93 -1.53 -2.75
N THR A 344 18.85 -0.30 -3.27
CA THR A 344 17.56 0.29 -3.69
C THR A 344 16.94 -0.47 -4.85
N LYS A 345 17.75 -0.93 -5.82
CA LYS A 345 17.29 -1.77 -6.94
C LYS A 345 16.75 -3.11 -6.44
N CYS A 346 17.45 -3.75 -5.50
CA CYS A 346 16.98 -4.97 -4.84
C CYS A 346 15.63 -4.74 -4.15
N TRP A 347 15.51 -3.68 -3.35
CA TRP A 347 14.26 -3.32 -2.67
C TRP A 347 13.10 -3.07 -3.63
N GLN A 348 13.33 -2.36 -4.75
CA GLN A 348 12.30 -2.13 -5.77
C GLN A 348 11.82 -3.42 -6.44
N LEU A 349 12.74 -4.35 -6.72
CA LEU A 349 12.40 -5.66 -7.30
C LEU A 349 11.63 -6.53 -6.31
N LEU A 350 12.00 -6.50 -5.01
CA LEU A 350 11.25 -7.17 -3.94
C LEU A 350 9.85 -6.59 -3.80
N LEU A 351 9.70 -5.26 -3.78
CA LEU A 351 8.40 -4.60 -3.67
C LEU A 351 7.47 -4.95 -4.85
N LYS A 352 8.01 -4.93 -6.07
CA LYS A 352 7.27 -5.37 -7.26
C LYS A 352 6.90 -6.85 -7.17
N GLY A 353 7.84 -7.69 -6.76
CA GLY A 353 7.64 -9.12 -6.56
C GLY A 353 6.56 -9.42 -5.51
N TYR A 354 6.54 -8.68 -4.40
CA TYR A 354 5.52 -8.80 -3.37
C TYR A 354 4.10 -8.60 -3.94
N SER A 355 3.91 -7.60 -4.80
CA SER A 355 2.62 -7.39 -5.47
C SER A 355 2.27 -8.49 -6.49
N GLU A 356 3.27 -9.06 -7.18
CA GLU A 356 3.09 -10.15 -8.14
C GLU A 356 2.66 -11.46 -7.44
N ILE A 357 3.23 -11.77 -6.26
CA ILE A 357 2.91 -12.99 -5.48
C ILE A 357 1.45 -13.03 -5.07
N GLN A 358 0.85 -11.88 -4.69
CA GLN A 358 -0.53 -11.81 -4.23
C GLN A 358 -1.55 -12.23 -5.30
N SER A 359 -1.17 -12.22 -6.57
CA SER A 359 -2.03 -12.59 -7.71
C SER A 359 -1.70 -13.95 -8.33
N THR A 360 -0.77 -14.73 -7.74
CA THR A 360 -0.23 -15.95 -8.35
C THR A 360 -0.76 -17.22 -7.66
N TYR A 361 -0.94 -18.30 -8.44
CA TYR A 361 -1.39 -19.61 -7.92
C TYR A 361 -0.31 -20.34 -7.10
N SER A 362 0.96 -20.22 -7.46
CA SER A 362 2.09 -20.87 -6.79
C SER A 362 3.00 -19.83 -6.15
N VAL A 363 2.79 -19.59 -4.87
CA VAL A 363 3.57 -18.61 -4.08
C VAL A 363 5.05 -19.00 -4.04
N LYS A 364 5.37 -20.30 -3.92
CA LYS A 364 6.75 -20.81 -3.89
C LYS A 364 7.50 -20.51 -5.19
N GLU A 365 6.93 -20.88 -6.34
CA GLU A 365 7.56 -20.68 -7.64
C GLU A 365 7.71 -19.19 -7.99
N ALA A 366 6.68 -18.39 -7.65
CA ALA A 366 6.75 -16.95 -7.85
C ALA A 366 7.88 -16.32 -7.03
N THR A 367 8.03 -16.73 -5.76
CA THR A 367 9.11 -16.24 -4.90
C THR A 367 10.48 -16.63 -5.46
N GLU A 368 10.66 -17.88 -5.88
CA GLU A 368 11.90 -18.36 -6.50
C GLU A 368 12.28 -17.54 -7.75
N MET A 369 11.31 -17.27 -8.62
CA MET A 369 11.52 -16.44 -9.82
C MET A 369 11.88 -14.99 -9.47
N ILE A 370 11.32 -14.44 -8.42
CA ILE A 370 11.68 -13.10 -7.94
C ILE A 370 13.12 -13.06 -7.43
N LEU A 371 13.51 -14.04 -6.62
CA LEU A 371 14.87 -14.15 -6.09
C LEU A 371 15.89 -14.31 -7.23
N LEU A 372 15.62 -15.17 -8.22
CA LEU A 372 16.46 -15.32 -9.41
C LEU A 372 16.54 -14.01 -10.21
N ARG A 373 15.43 -13.31 -10.43
CA ARG A 373 15.40 -12.01 -11.11
C ARG A 373 16.31 -10.98 -10.41
N ILE A 374 16.30 -10.94 -9.09
CA ILE A 374 17.15 -10.06 -8.30
C ILE A 374 18.62 -10.46 -8.46
N THR A 375 18.92 -11.74 -8.38
CA THR A 375 20.28 -12.29 -8.53
C THR A 375 20.90 -11.93 -9.88
N TYR A 376 20.16 -12.07 -10.97
CA TYR A 376 20.64 -11.65 -12.29
C TYR A 376 20.71 -10.12 -12.44
N ALA A 377 19.82 -9.39 -11.80
CA ALA A 377 19.84 -7.93 -11.83
C ALA A 377 21.02 -7.33 -11.04
N SER A 378 21.49 -7.99 -9.97
CA SER A 378 22.67 -7.56 -9.20
C SER A 378 23.98 -7.75 -9.98
N ASN A 379 24.04 -8.76 -10.88
CA ASN A 379 25.19 -9.04 -11.73
C ASN A 379 25.34 -8.09 -12.93
N LEU A 380 24.34 -7.25 -13.24
CA LEU A 380 24.46 -6.28 -14.31
C LEU A 380 25.39 -5.14 -13.91
N PRO A 381 26.53 -4.95 -14.63
CA PRO A 381 27.46 -3.88 -14.33
C PRO A 381 26.79 -2.53 -14.44
N ASP A 382 27.19 -1.59 -13.58
CA ASP A 382 26.66 -0.23 -13.55
C ASP A 382 26.86 0.43 -14.93
N LEU A 383 25.83 1.06 -15.47
CA LEU A 383 25.87 1.73 -16.78
C LEU A 383 27.03 2.73 -16.88
N LYS A 384 27.43 3.33 -15.76
CA LYS A 384 28.61 4.20 -15.70
C LYS A 384 29.90 3.43 -16.00
N ILE A 385 30.08 2.23 -15.44
CA ILE A 385 31.26 1.39 -15.66
C ILE A 385 31.32 0.93 -17.12
N LEU A 386 30.17 0.55 -17.71
CA LEU A 386 30.08 0.17 -19.13
C LEU A 386 30.41 1.35 -20.06
N ILE A 387 29.95 2.55 -19.74
CA ILE A 387 30.25 3.76 -20.50
C ILE A 387 31.75 4.15 -20.36
N GLU A 388 32.32 4.00 -19.18
CA GLU A 388 33.77 4.26 -18.97
C GLU A 388 34.64 3.19 -19.65
N GLN A 389 34.26 1.91 -19.60
CA GLN A 389 34.95 0.84 -20.32
C GLN A 389 34.83 0.99 -21.84
N SER A 390 33.68 1.43 -22.35
CA SER A 390 33.51 1.73 -23.78
C SER A 390 34.34 2.94 -24.21
N LYS A 391 34.48 3.95 -23.35
CA LYS A 391 35.36 5.10 -23.61
C LYS A 391 36.85 4.72 -23.53
N GLN A 392 37.23 3.79 -22.66
CA GLN A 392 38.58 3.28 -22.56
C GLN A 392 38.94 2.37 -23.76
N LYS A 393 38.04 1.48 -24.21
CA LYS A 393 38.23 0.69 -25.43
C LYS A 393 38.39 1.57 -26.66
N LYS A 394 37.56 2.61 -26.83
CA LYS A 394 37.76 3.58 -27.89
C LYS A 394 39.09 4.34 -27.83
N LYS A 395 39.62 4.58 -26.63
CA LYS A 395 40.95 5.21 -26.44
C LYS A 395 42.09 4.23 -26.75
N ILE A 396 41.91 2.92 -26.61
CA ILE A 396 42.91 1.90 -26.90
C ILE A 396 42.93 1.60 -28.41
N GLU A 397 41.78 1.51 -29.07
CA GLU A 397 41.67 1.35 -30.53
C GLU A 397 42.19 2.59 -31.32
N LEU A 398 42.17 3.77 -30.70
CA LEU A 398 42.77 4.99 -31.26
C LEU A 398 44.28 5.10 -31.03
N LYS A 399 44.88 4.24 -30.16
CA LYS A 399 46.34 4.21 -29.95
C LYS A 399 47.05 3.22 -30.83
N ASP A 400 46.41 2.20 -31.35
CA ASP A 400 47.02 1.20 -32.25
C ASP A 400 47.05 1.63 -33.74
N ASN A 401 46.40 2.74 -34.09
CA ASN A 401 46.42 3.28 -35.46
C ASN A 401 47.26 4.55 -35.67
N SER A 402 48.14 4.89 -34.74
CA SER A 402 49.00 6.08 -34.85
C SER A 402 50.48 5.75 -35.05
N GLN A 403 50.79 5.15 -36.22
CA GLN A 403 52.09 5.35 -36.88
C GLN A 403 51.81 5.94 -38.26
N ALA A 404 51.51 7.23 -38.34
CA ALA A 404 51.78 8.08 -39.50
C ALA A 404 51.37 9.53 -39.18
N SER A 405 52.39 10.39 -39.21
CA SER A 405 52.37 11.84 -39.42
C SER A 405 51.86 12.77 -38.29
N LEU A 406 52.86 13.40 -37.71
CA LEU A 406 52.87 14.71 -37.06
C LEU A 406 52.11 15.79 -37.84
N ILE A 407 51.13 16.44 -37.25
CA ILE A 407 50.82 17.88 -37.42
C ILE A 407 50.24 18.37 -36.08
N GLU A 408 50.78 19.46 -35.63
CA GLU A 408 50.61 20.16 -34.36
C GLU A 408 49.23 20.77 -34.16
N ASP A 409 48.86 20.90 -32.87
CA ASP A 409 48.06 21.94 -32.22
C ASP A 409 46.97 22.68 -33.01
N ASP A 410 45.72 22.37 -32.67
CA ASP A 410 44.67 23.37 -32.40
C ASP A 410 43.37 22.63 -32.01
N SER A 411 43.26 22.12 -30.79
CA SER A 411 42.02 21.44 -30.34
C SER A 411 41.47 21.96 -29.00
N LEU A 412 41.27 23.29 -28.96
CA LEU A 412 40.54 23.94 -27.87
C LEU A 412 39.36 24.82 -28.36
N ASN A 413 38.83 24.61 -29.58
CA ASN A 413 37.65 25.39 -30.03
C ASN A 413 36.73 24.71 -31.05
N ILE A 414 36.43 23.39 -30.93
CA ILE A 414 35.39 22.73 -31.72
C ILE A 414 34.44 21.90 -30.82
N ILE A 415 33.71 22.59 -29.95
CA ILE A 415 32.44 22.12 -29.38
C ILE A 415 31.38 23.17 -29.75
N GLY A 416 30.95 23.18 -30.99
CA GLY A 416 30.00 24.21 -31.37
C GLY A 416 29.23 24.09 -32.68
N ASN A 417 29.46 23.14 -33.60
CA ASN A 417 28.79 23.33 -34.89
C ASN A 417 28.13 22.15 -35.62
N ASN A 418 28.01 20.93 -35.06
CA ASN A 418 27.35 19.83 -35.79
C ASN A 418 26.26 19.08 -35.03
N LYS A 419 25.43 19.77 -34.24
CA LYS A 419 24.35 19.11 -33.47
C LYS A 419 23.04 18.89 -34.24
N PHE A 420 22.80 19.61 -35.36
CA PHE A 420 21.50 19.64 -36.03
C PHE A 420 21.64 19.53 -37.54
N GLU A 421 22.29 18.48 -38.06
CA GLU A 421 22.51 18.30 -39.52
C GLU A 421 21.22 17.90 -40.25
N THR A 422 20.34 17.15 -39.60
CA THR A 422 19.06 16.69 -40.15
C THR A 422 17.88 17.13 -39.27
N TYR A 423 16.70 17.28 -39.88
CA TYR A 423 15.48 17.62 -39.15
C TYR A 423 15.14 16.55 -38.08
N GLU A 424 15.40 15.28 -38.40
CA GLU A 424 15.21 14.17 -37.43
C GLU A 424 16.14 14.31 -36.22
N SER A 425 17.38 14.74 -36.40
CA SER A 425 18.31 14.98 -35.28
C SER A 425 17.82 16.09 -34.36
N LEU A 426 17.20 17.15 -34.93
CA LEU A 426 16.55 18.22 -34.18
C LEU A 426 15.33 17.70 -33.40
N LEU A 427 14.45 16.93 -34.04
CA LEU A 427 13.26 16.34 -33.39
C LEU A 427 13.65 15.39 -32.24
N ASN A 428 14.65 14.54 -32.46
CA ASN A 428 15.17 13.64 -31.41
C ASN A 428 15.80 14.40 -30.25
N PHE A 429 16.45 15.53 -30.50
CA PHE A 429 16.99 16.39 -29.46
C PHE A 429 15.88 17.07 -28.65
N ILE A 430 14.80 17.55 -29.27
CA ILE A 430 13.64 18.13 -28.60
C ILE A 430 12.94 17.07 -27.75
N LYS A 431 12.77 15.84 -28.27
CA LYS A 431 12.18 14.70 -27.54
C LYS A 431 13.00 14.29 -26.31
N ARG A 432 14.34 14.29 -26.40
CA ARG A 432 15.25 13.99 -25.29
C ARG A 432 15.22 15.04 -24.18
N ASN A 433 14.94 16.29 -24.50
CA ASN A 433 14.80 17.39 -23.53
C ASN A 433 13.41 17.42 -22.84
N LYS A 434 12.57 16.38 -23.03
CA LYS A 434 11.22 16.24 -22.45
C LYS A 434 10.21 17.33 -22.85
N GLU A 435 10.46 18.08 -23.91
CA GLU A 435 9.54 19.08 -24.45
C GLU A 435 8.52 18.44 -25.41
N LEU A 436 7.71 17.49 -24.86
CA LEU A 436 6.75 16.70 -25.64
C LEU A 436 5.69 17.57 -26.32
N SER A 437 5.22 18.64 -25.68
CA SER A 437 4.21 19.53 -26.24
C SER A 437 4.72 20.31 -27.44
N PHE A 438 5.99 20.68 -27.43
CA PHE A 438 6.64 21.33 -28.58
C PHE A 438 6.94 20.35 -29.72
N TYR A 439 7.32 19.13 -29.38
CA TYR A 439 7.53 18.02 -30.32
C TYR A 439 6.25 17.70 -31.11
N THR A 440 5.12 17.51 -30.41
CA THR A 440 3.81 17.24 -31.03
C THR A 440 3.37 18.43 -31.91
N MET A 441 3.57 19.66 -31.46
CA MET A 441 3.24 20.85 -32.21
C MET A 441 4.02 20.93 -33.53
N LEU A 442 5.31 20.54 -33.56
CA LEU A 442 6.14 20.51 -34.78
C LEU A 442 5.72 19.40 -35.75
N ILE A 443 5.20 18.28 -35.28
CA ILE A 443 4.80 17.15 -36.13
C ILE A 443 3.40 17.34 -36.70
N ASP A 444 2.46 17.87 -35.90
CA ASP A 444 1.05 17.95 -36.27
C ASP A 444 0.69 19.17 -37.10
N ASN A 445 1.40 20.30 -36.92
CA ASN A 445 0.98 21.57 -37.50
C ASN A 445 1.87 22.10 -38.64
N ILE A 446 3.04 21.50 -38.88
CA ILE A 446 3.99 21.98 -39.91
C ILE A 446 4.44 20.87 -40.84
N ASN A 447 4.64 21.26 -42.12
CA ASN A 447 5.33 20.46 -43.11
C ASN A 447 6.65 21.15 -43.46
N VAL A 448 7.79 20.45 -43.27
CA VAL A 448 9.12 20.97 -43.56
C VAL A 448 9.44 20.72 -45.02
N ILE A 449 9.64 21.79 -45.76
CA ILE A 449 9.94 21.77 -47.22
C ILE A 449 11.46 21.69 -47.45
N GLN A 450 12.22 22.48 -46.68
CA GLN A 450 13.67 22.48 -46.74
C GLN A 450 14.24 22.70 -45.36
N TYR A 451 15.26 21.91 -45.01
CA TYR A 451 15.97 22.00 -43.75
C TYR A 451 17.48 22.17 -43.99
N LYS A 452 18.08 23.11 -43.30
CA LYS A 452 19.53 23.26 -43.15
C LYS A 452 19.82 23.63 -41.69
N PRO A 453 21.01 23.37 -41.14
CA PRO A 453 21.35 23.81 -39.81
C PRO A 453 21.00 25.29 -39.60
N TYR A 454 20.17 25.56 -38.58
CA TYR A 454 19.65 26.88 -38.20
C TYR A 454 18.76 27.59 -39.24
N TYR A 455 18.30 26.87 -40.29
CA TYR A 455 17.38 27.37 -41.31
C TYR A 455 16.29 26.34 -41.60
N ILE A 456 15.02 26.73 -41.46
CA ILE A 456 13.88 25.88 -41.76
C ILE A 456 12.93 26.63 -42.71
N LYS A 457 12.62 26.02 -43.85
CA LYS A 457 11.55 26.45 -44.73
C LYS A 457 10.37 25.51 -44.56
N LEU A 458 9.24 26.07 -44.14
CA LEU A 458 8.08 25.28 -43.74
C LEU A 458 6.76 25.85 -44.29
N SER A 459 5.73 25.03 -44.39
CA SER A 459 4.35 25.44 -44.59
C SER A 459 3.49 25.01 -43.39
N PHE A 460 2.46 25.78 -43.08
CA PHE A 460 1.51 25.45 -42.02
C PHE A 460 0.28 24.75 -42.58
N VAL A 461 -0.26 23.81 -41.85
CA VAL A 461 -1.52 23.13 -42.15
C VAL A 461 -2.73 24.08 -41.89
N LEU A 462 -2.58 25.02 -40.97
CA LEU A 462 -3.62 25.96 -40.55
C LEU A 462 -3.39 27.37 -41.15
N LYS A 463 -4.47 28.01 -41.63
CA LYS A 463 -4.42 29.34 -42.25
C LYS A 463 -4.06 30.51 -41.30
N ASN A 464 -4.16 30.31 -39.97
CA ASN A 464 -3.94 31.35 -38.97
C ASN A 464 -2.70 31.03 -38.10
N TYR A 465 -1.49 31.18 -38.67
CA TYR A 465 -0.24 30.70 -38.11
C TYR A 465 0.64 31.74 -37.37
N GLY A 466 0.22 33.02 -37.29
CA GLY A 466 1.06 34.08 -36.72
C GLY A 466 1.53 33.84 -35.30
N SER A 467 0.62 33.43 -34.42
CA SER A 467 0.94 33.11 -33.02
C SER A 467 1.76 31.83 -32.87
N LEU A 468 1.60 30.87 -33.77
CA LEU A 468 2.34 29.61 -33.82
C LEU A 468 3.78 29.82 -34.23
N LEU A 469 4.02 30.67 -35.22
CA LEU A 469 5.37 31.01 -35.69
C LEU A 469 6.21 31.67 -34.60
N GLU A 470 5.62 32.59 -33.82
CA GLU A 470 6.32 33.21 -32.70
C GLU A 470 6.65 32.19 -31.58
N LYS A 471 5.73 31.28 -31.26
CA LYS A 471 5.98 30.21 -30.32
C LYS A 471 7.12 29.31 -30.79
N ILE A 472 7.14 28.91 -32.08
CA ILE A 472 8.20 28.06 -32.63
C ILE A 472 9.56 28.77 -32.53
N LYS A 473 9.64 30.05 -32.91
CA LYS A 473 10.90 30.84 -32.81
C LYS A 473 11.41 30.92 -31.38
N LYS A 474 10.52 31.20 -30.41
CA LYS A 474 10.87 31.28 -28.99
C LYS A 474 11.32 29.93 -28.42
N SER A 475 10.59 28.86 -28.72
CA SER A 475 10.92 27.50 -28.21
C SER A 475 12.20 26.96 -28.82
N LEU A 476 12.44 27.14 -30.12
CA LEU A 476 13.72 26.78 -30.77
C LEU A 476 14.90 27.52 -30.15
N PHE A 477 14.76 28.83 -29.90
CA PHE A 477 15.79 29.60 -29.23
C PHE A 477 16.06 29.14 -27.80
N LEU A 478 15.02 28.88 -27.02
CA LEU A 478 15.15 28.39 -25.62
C LEU A 478 15.86 27.04 -25.55
N ILE A 479 15.53 26.12 -26.46
CA ILE A 479 16.04 24.73 -26.46
C ILE A 479 17.43 24.64 -27.06
N THR A 480 17.69 25.34 -28.19
CA THR A 480 18.96 25.23 -28.91
C THR A 480 19.95 26.34 -28.58
N LYS A 481 19.49 27.41 -27.91
CA LYS A 481 20.21 28.67 -27.63
C LYS A 481 20.81 29.36 -28.86
N ASN A 482 20.28 29.04 -30.03
CA ASN A 482 20.68 29.63 -31.31
C ASN A 482 19.49 30.26 -32.02
N HIS A 483 19.75 31.32 -32.83
CA HIS A 483 18.72 31.96 -33.64
C HIS A 483 18.46 31.14 -34.90
N TRP A 484 17.20 30.80 -35.13
CA TRP A 484 16.77 30.06 -36.31
C TRP A 484 16.10 30.98 -37.32
N LYS A 485 16.53 30.91 -38.58
CA LYS A 485 15.85 31.59 -39.68
C LYS A 485 14.71 30.70 -40.19
N ILE A 486 13.47 31.16 -40.03
CA ILE A 486 12.27 30.42 -40.44
C ILE A 486 11.60 31.18 -41.58
N GLU A 487 11.49 30.52 -42.74
CA GLU A 487 10.74 31.02 -43.88
C GLU A 487 9.43 30.23 -44.03
N VAL A 488 8.34 30.96 -44.22
CA VAL A 488 7.00 30.37 -44.39
C VAL A 488 6.60 30.51 -45.86
N LEU A 489 6.20 29.41 -46.47
CA LEU A 489 5.62 29.44 -47.82
C LEU A 489 4.07 29.47 -47.68
N GLU A 490 3.49 30.52 -48.22
CA GLU A 490 2.05 30.65 -48.45
C GLU A 490 1.71 29.98 -49.78
N ASN A 491 1.24 28.74 -49.77
CA ASN A 491 0.75 28.04 -50.94
C ASN A 491 -0.68 27.56 -50.73
N ASP A 492 -1.51 27.68 -51.75
CA ASP A 492 -2.90 27.23 -51.79
C ASP A 492 -3.08 25.68 -51.81
N LYS A 493 -1.99 24.91 -51.74
CA LYS A 493 -2.03 23.45 -51.67
C LYS A 493 -1.90 23.00 -50.23
N THR A 494 -2.91 22.31 -49.73
CA THR A 494 -2.86 21.56 -48.48
C THR A 494 -1.83 20.43 -48.58
N TYR A 495 -0.74 20.54 -47.84
CA TYR A 495 0.25 19.47 -47.68
C TYR A 495 -0.04 18.71 -46.43
N ASP A 496 0.00 17.36 -46.52
CA ASP A 496 -0.18 16.49 -45.39
C ASP A 496 0.87 16.74 -44.28
N SER A 497 0.45 16.74 -43.04
CA SER A 497 1.35 16.86 -41.89
C SER A 497 2.32 15.67 -41.81
N ILE A 498 3.44 15.83 -41.11
CA ILE A 498 4.37 14.71 -40.86
C ILE A 498 3.65 13.57 -40.11
N SER A 499 2.73 13.90 -39.21
CA SER A 499 1.87 12.94 -38.51
C SER A 499 0.97 12.14 -39.45
N GLU A 500 0.41 12.80 -40.50
CA GLU A 500 -0.44 12.12 -41.49
C GLU A 500 0.38 11.21 -42.41
N LYS A 501 1.60 11.62 -42.80
CA LYS A 501 2.52 10.76 -43.56
C LYS A 501 2.94 9.51 -42.77
N ILE A 502 3.30 9.67 -41.51
CA ILE A 502 3.64 8.53 -40.63
C ILE A 502 2.45 7.58 -40.46
N LYS A 503 1.23 8.14 -40.30
CA LYS A 503 0.00 7.32 -40.22
C LYS A 503 -0.33 6.60 -41.52
N SER A 504 -0.09 7.22 -42.66
CA SER A 504 -0.32 6.59 -43.98
C SER A 504 0.69 5.46 -44.23
N GLU A 505 1.96 5.65 -43.90
CA GLU A 505 2.99 4.60 -43.98
C GLU A 505 2.71 3.44 -43.03
N ASP A 506 2.28 3.72 -41.81
CA ASP A 506 1.92 2.71 -40.82
C ASP A 506 0.67 1.89 -41.27
N ASN A 507 -0.32 2.57 -41.87
CA ASN A 507 -1.48 1.91 -42.45
C ASN A 507 -1.13 1.05 -43.69
N GLU A 508 -0.23 1.52 -44.54
CA GLU A 508 0.27 0.72 -45.67
C GLU A 508 1.02 -0.53 -45.19
N LEU A 509 1.85 -0.39 -44.16
CA LEU A 509 2.56 -1.52 -43.53
C LEU A 509 1.55 -2.49 -42.90
N LYS A 510 0.56 -2.01 -42.16
CA LYS A 510 -0.50 -2.84 -41.59
C LYS A 510 -1.31 -3.58 -42.66
N ASN A 511 -1.58 -2.94 -43.79
CA ASN A 511 -2.29 -3.59 -44.90
C ASN A 511 -1.44 -4.65 -45.62
N LYS A 512 -0.15 -4.38 -45.82
CA LYS A 512 0.78 -5.39 -46.38
C LYS A 512 0.94 -6.64 -45.51
N ILE A 513 0.87 -6.46 -44.19
CA ILE A 513 1.00 -7.56 -43.22
C ILE A 513 -0.29 -8.33 -43.07
N LYS A 514 -1.47 -7.71 -43.26
CA LYS A 514 -2.77 -8.41 -43.29
C LYS A 514 -2.84 -9.53 -44.34
N ASP A 515 -2.03 -9.45 -45.38
CA ASP A 515 -1.95 -10.49 -46.42
C ASP A 515 -1.11 -11.69 -46.02
N ASN A 516 -0.44 -11.66 -44.89
CA ASN A 516 0.34 -12.79 -44.38
C ASN A 516 -0.60 -13.93 -43.93
N ILE A 517 -0.29 -15.14 -44.37
CA ILE A 517 -1.11 -16.35 -44.13
C ILE A 517 -1.36 -16.59 -42.63
N ILE A 518 -0.34 -16.37 -41.79
CA ILE A 518 -0.44 -16.60 -40.33
C ILE A 518 -1.42 -15.59 -39.71
N LEU A 519 -1.38 -14.32 -40.12
CA LEU A 519 -2.28 -13.29 -39.60
C LEU A 519 -3.73 -13.48 -40.10
N LYS A 520 -3.92 -13.98 -41.32
CA LYS A 520 -5.27 -14.34 -41.81
C LYS A 520 -5.88 -15.43 -40.93
N THR A 521 -5.13 -16.46 -40.60
CA THR A 521 -5.61 -17.53 -39.71
C THR A 521 -5.94 -17.02 -38.31
N ILE A 522 -5.14 -16.09 -37.76
CA ILE A 522 -5.40 -15.50 -36.44
C ILE A 522 -6.70 -14.63 -36.45
N ILE A 523 -6.90 -13.82 -37.51
CA ILE A 523 -8.09 -12.97 -37.62
C ILE A 523 -9.35 -13.84 -37.88
N GLU A 524 -9.24 -14.97 -38.57
CA GLU A 524 -10.33 -15.93 -38.76
C GLU A 524 -10.73 -16.62 -37.46
N GLU A 525 -9.77 -16.99 -36.62
CA GLU A 525 -10.01 -17.63 -35.31
C GLU A 525 -10.47 -16.62 -34.23
N PHE A 526 -10.02 -15.35 -34.33
CA PHE A 526 -10.34 -14.27 -33.39
C PHE A 526 -10.83 -13.02 -34.12
N PRO A 527 -12.14 -12.94 -34.48
CA PRO A 527 -12.69 -11.86 -35.32
C PRO A 527 -12.55 -10.45 -34.74
N ASP A 528 -12.43 -10.31 -33.41
CA ASP A 528 -12.30 -9.03 -32.70
C ASP A 528 -10.84 -8.58 -32.51
N SER A 529 -9.86 -9.25 -33.12
CA SER A 529 -8.45 -8.90 -32.98
C SER A 529 -8.03 -7.77 -33.92
N GLU A 530 -7.33 -6.74 -33.39
CA GLU A 530 -6.79 -5.60 -34.15
C GLU A 530 -5.28 -5.55 -34.10
N ILE A 531 -4.64 -5.16 -35.21
CA ILE A 531 -3.19 -4.90 -35.26
C ILE A 531 -2.93 -3.50 -34.67
N ILE A 532 -2.41 -3.46 -33.45
CA ILE A 532 -2.14 -2.21 -32.72
C ILE A 532 -0.89 -1.53 -33.27
N GLU A 533 0.22 -2.24 -33.39
CA GLU A 533 1.52 -1.68 -33.79
C GLU A 533 2.35 -2.69 -34.59
N VAL A 534 3.09 -2.20 -35.60
CA VAL A 534 4.03 -3.00 -36.37
C VAL A 534 5.45 -2.46 -36.16
N LYS A 535 6.36 -3.27 -35.59
CA LYS A 535 7.78 -2.90 -35.42
C LYS A 535 8.66 -3.61 -36.44
N ASN A 536 9.40 -2.83 -37.22
CA ASN A 536 10.44 -3.37 -38.09
C ASN A 536 11.71 -3.58 -37.25
N ASN A 537 12.06 -4.84 -36.97
CA ASN A 537 13.37 -5.18 -36.40
C ASN A 537 14.43 -5.12 -37.53
N LYS A 538 15.06 -3.96 -37.67
CA LYS A 538 16.34 -3.84 -38.39
C LYS A 538 17.50 -3.89 -37.41
#